data_0a4670863b8733869f89fe58d2605262
#
_entry.id   0a4670863b8733869f89fe58d2605262
#
_cell.length_a   1.000
_cell.length_b   1.000
_cell.length_c   1.000
_cell.angle_alpha   90.00
_cell.angle_beta   90.00
_cell.angle_gamma   90.00
#
_symmetry.space_group_name_H-M   'P 1'
#
loop_
_entity.id
_entity.type
_entity.pdbx_description
1 polymer ?
#
loop_
_entity_poly.entity_id
_entity_poly.type
_entity_poly.pdbx_seq_one_letter_code
_entity_poly.pdbx_strand_id
1 'polypeptide(L)'
;MIRYNLTEFFKLSAALNYQLSVSNDLSWNILRIILGDVKLSQEQHDIMLDALSYLNHAYKDQHRRMGPLSVLHPLRATAILSRTVEKVNMLDLLTELLHDKHEDINVSNYPEDKYGKDYYQQLEKEFDHFLYKNDPNDNWYLMERLDLLSRKGEESYFTYIGRLMNRARQTPELVRVKLADRLDNTLDLHSEFYDPIEHTDFFAELFHILYIKNYQPPEPEVQHPIRHPLYGAYRLYQLFKNAVLMSIIRRRQSMSHDAAAQPLLEQLIRASMEEAQRVIIHIFNYHLKDVELQRRLLLDTMDYCQKGGMLEITRPGNRSRLDGLFMNYFEYGSAEEHKQKLDMLYKDKPLMIQTALAFVTIFKNFLLDPNYYIEGIHETGFHPREGL
;
A
#
# COMPACT_ATOMS: atom_id res chain seq x y z
N MET A 1 11.55 -18.56 3.56
CA MET A 1 10.47 -17.59 3.26
C MET A 1 10.22 -16.75 4.51
N ILE A 2 10.46 -15.44 4.44
CA ILE A 2 10.25 -14.50 5.55
C ILE A 2 8.82 -14.00 5.47
N ARG A 3 8.14 -13.96 6.62
CA ARG A 3 6.83 -13.33 6.73
C ARG A 3 7.02 -11.88 7.19
N TYR A 4 6.78 -10.91 6.31
CA TYR A 4 6.88 -9.50 6.65
C TYR A 4 5.68 -9.06 7.48
N ASN A 5 5.93 -8.87 8.75
CA ASN A 5 5.10 -8.11 9.67
C ASN A 5 5.77 -6.75 9.95
N LEU A 6 5.17 -5.94 10.77
CA LEU A 6 5.68 -4.62 11.10
C LEU A 6 7.10 -4.66 11.71
N THR A 7 7.39 -5.64 12.56
CA THR A 7 8.72 -5.81 13.18
C THR A 7 9.81 -6.06 12.14
N GLU A 8 9.58 -6.97 11.20
CA GLU A 8 10.54 -7.27 10.13
C GLU A 8 10.68 -6.09 9.15
N PHE A 9 9.60 -5.37 8.91
CA PHE A 9 9.62 -4.14 8.11
C PHE A 9 10.48 -3.05 8.76
N PHE A 10 10.36 -2.82 10.06
CA PHE A 10 11.20 -1.85 10.77
C PHE A 10 12.67 -2.27 10.81
N LYS A 11 12.98 -3.55 11.01
CA LYS A 11 14.36 -4.05 10.91
C LYS A 11 14.96 -3.78 9.54
N LEU A 12 14.21 -4.07 8.47
CA LEU A 12 14.62 -3.81 7.09
C LEU A 12 14.84 -2.30 6.85
N SER A 13 13.88 -1.47 7.26
CA SER A 13 13.96 -0.02 7.12
C SER A 13 15.15 0.57 7.87
N ALA A 14 15.41 0.11 9.10
CA ALA A 14 16.55 0.55 9.89
C ALA A 14 17.88 0.15 9.26
N ALA A 15 17.99 -1.09 8.76
CA ALA A 15 19.20 -1.57 8.09
C ALA A 15 19.51 -0.78 6.81
N LEU A 16 18.50 -0.51 5.98
CA LEU A 16 18.64 0.29 4.77
C LEU A 16 18.97 1.76 5.09
N ASN A 17 18.28 2.39 6.03
CA ASN A 17 18.57 3.75 6.47
C ASN A 17 20.01 3.90 6.98
N TYR A 18 20.48 2.94 7.78
CA TYR A 18 21.86 2.94 8.26
C TYR A 18 22.86 2.92 7.11
N GLN A 19 22.67 2.01 6.14
CA GLN A 19 23.58 1.92 4.99
C GLN A 19 23.56 3.20 4.15
N LEU A 20 22.39 3.79 3.90
CA LEU A 20 22.26 5.06 3.17
C LEU A 20 22.92 6.24 3.91
N SER A 21 22.96 6.21 5.26
CA SER A 21 23.57 7.28 6.04
C SER A 21 25.09 7.19 6.16
N VAL A 22 25.68 5.98 6.04
CA VAL A 22 27.13 5.77 6.17
C VAL A 22 27.86 5.68 4.82
N SER A 23 27.15 5.60 3.71
CA SER A 23 27.73 5.50 2.37
C SER A 23 27.05 6.51 1.45
N ASN A 24 27.86 7.36 0.81
CA ASN A 24 27.35 8.27 -0.23
C ASN A 24 26.99 7.53 -1.52
N ASP A 25 27.46 6.27 -1.67
CA ASP A 25 27.21 5.43 -2.83
C ASP A 25 26.37 4.20 -2.41
N LEU A 26 25.41 3.83 -3.24
CA LEU A 26 24.67 2.59 -3.10
C LEU A 26 25.63 1.41 -3.28
N SER A 27 25.87 0.72 -2.19
CA SER A 27 26.95 -0.25 -2.06
C SER A 27 26.45 -1.69 -2.17
N TRP A 28 27.38 -2.63 -2.31
CA TRP A 28 27.18 -4.05 -2.16
C TRP A 28 26.42 -4.44 -0.88
N ASN A 29 26.54 -3.66 0.19
CA ASN A 29 25.82 -3.93 1.43
C ASN A 29 24.32 -3.73 1.27
N ILE A 30 23.90 -2.66 0.56
CA ILE A 30 22.48 -2.43 0.25
C ILE A 30 21.96 -3.55 -0.64
N LEU A 31 22.70 -3.92 -1.69
CA LEU A 31 22.30 -5.00 -2.58
C LEU A 31 22.13 -6.32 -1.82
N ARG A 32 23.02 -6.67 -0.89
CA ARG A 32 22.89 -7.85 -0.03
C ARG A 32 21.67 -7.80 0.88
N ILE A 33 21.33 -6.63 1.41
CA ILE A 33 20.12 -6.44 2.20
C ILE A 33 18.89 -6.66 1.34
N ILE A 34 18.86 -6.15 0.12
CA ILE A 34 17.73 -6.28 -0.81
C ILE A 34 17.58 -7.74 -1.27
N LEU A 35 18.65 -8.38 -1.71
CA LEU A 35 18.60 -9.72 -2.32
C LEU A 35 18.37 -10.83 -1.29
N GLY A 36 18.85 -10.67 -0.06
CA GLY A 36 18.81 -11.75 0.92
C GLY A 36 19.54 -13.00 0.41
N ASP A 37 18.81 -14.10 0.23
CA ASP A 37 19.36 -15.39 -0.21
C ASP A 37 19.30 -15.60 -1.74
N VAL A 38 18.80 -14.62 -2.50
CA VAL A 38 18.74 -14.70 -3.96
C VAL A 38 20.14 -14.73 -4.55
N LYS A 39 20.41 -15.72 -5.39
CA LYS A 39 21.69 -15.90 -6.06
C LYS A 39 21.64 -15.31 -7.47
N LEU A 40 22.47 -14.34 -7.72
CA LEU A 40 22.68 -13.72 -9.03
C LEU A 40 24.08 -14.04 -9.54
N SER A 41 24.29 -14.01 -10.85
CA SER A 41 25.63 -14.02 -11.44
C SER A 41 26.35 -12.70 -11.17
N GLN A 42 27.66 -12.64 -11.38
CA GLN A 42 28.41 -11.38 -11.23
C GLN A 42 27.87 -10.28 -12.18
N GLU A 43 27.58 -10.62 -13.41
CA GLU A 43 27.00 -9.71 -14.38
C GLU A 43 25.63 -9.14 -13.93
N GLN A 44 24.76 -10.00 -13.40
CA GLN A 44 23.48 -9.58 -12.83
C GLN A 44 23.64 -8.68 -11.60
N HIS A 45 24.64 -8.94 -10.76
CA HIS A 45 24.98 -8.04 -9.66
C HIS A 45 25.40 -6.65 -10.14
N ASP A 46 26.24 -6.59 -11.20
CA ASP A 46 26.72 -5.33 -11.74
C ASP A 46 25.56 -4.52 -12.34
N ILE A 47 24.63 -5.18 -13.04
CA ILE A 47 23.41 -4.54 -13.56
C ILE A 47 22.53 -4.00 -12.39
N MET A 48 22.36 -4.77 -11.33
CA MET A 48 21.61 -4.29 -10.15
C MET A 48 22.27 -3.09 -9.47
N LEU A 49 23.60 -3.07 -9.40
CA LEU A 49 24.34 -1.92 -8.86
C LEU A 49 24.17 -0.67 -9.73
N ASP A 50 24.18 -0.79 -11.05
CA ASP A 50 23.91 0.32 -11.97
C ASP A 50 22.47 0.86 -11.77
N ALA A 51 21.46 -0.03 -11.66
CA ALA A 51 20.09 0.38 -11.38
C ALA A 51 19.96 1.10 -10.03
N LEU A 52 20.66 0.59 -9.00
CA LEU A 52 20.69 1.23 -7.68
C LEU A 52 21.37 2.62 -7.74
N SER A 53 22.48 2.75 -8.47
CA SER A 53 23.17 4.03 -8.67
C SER A 53 22.26 5.07 -9.34
N TYR A 54 21.56 4.65 -10.40
CA TYR A 54 20.55 5.49 -11.04
C TYR A 54 19.47 5.97 -10.06
N LEU A 55 18.88 5.05 -9.27
CA LEU A 55 17.85 5.41 -8.28
C LEU A 55 18.39 6.36 -7.20
N ASN A 56 19.63 6.17 -6.75
CA ASN A 56 20.23 7.06 -5.77
C ASN A 56 20.35 8.51 -6.30
N HIS A 57 20.72 8.66 -7.55
CA HIS A 57 20.74 9.97 -8.19
C HIS A 57 19.31 10.51 -8.39
N ALA A 58 18.40 9.68 -8.87
CA ALA A 58 17.03 10.09 -9.15
C ALA A 58 16.29 10.54 -7.87
N TYR A 59 16.46 9.82 -6.75
CA TYR A 59 15.79 10.16 -5.48
C TYR A 59 16.65 11.04 -4.56
N LYS A 60 17.75 11.60 -5.04
CA LYS A 60 18.62 12.47 -4.22
C LYS A 60 17.81 13.61 -3.59
N ASP A 61 17.94 13.74 -2.28
CA ASP A 61 17.26 14.77 -1.48
C ASP A 61 15.71 14.79 -1.59
N GLN A 62 15.13 13.70 -2.08
CA GLN A 62 13.69 13.54 -2.11
C GLN A 62 13.19 12.75 -0.89
N HIS A 63 12.14 13.29 -0.28
CA HIS A 63 11.48 12.65 0.86
C HIS A 63 10.04 12.32 0.51
N ARG A 64 9.57 11.17 0.99
CA ARG A 64 8.16 10.84 0.94
C ARG A 64 7.35 11.84 1.76
N ARG A 65 6.08 11.98 1.43
CA ARG A 65 5.13 12.86 2.13
C ARG A 65 5.21 12.73 3.66
N MET A 66 5.60 11.56 4.13
CA MET A 66 5.62 11.16 5.52
C MET A 66 7.04 11.17 6.14
N GLY A 67 8.05 11.72 5.48
CA GLY A 67 9.35 12.03 6.06
C GLY A 67 10.54 11.18 5.65
N PRO A 68 10.46 9.83 5.44
CA PRO A 68 11.63 9.05 5.05
C PRO A 68 12.08 9.35 3.62
N LEU A 69 13.36 9.01 3.33
CA LEU A 69 13.91 9.14 1.99
C LEU A 69 13.08 8.35 0.97
N SER A 70 12.75 8.97 -0.17
CA SER A 70 11.91 8.35 -1.20
C SER A 70 12.51 7.06 -1.75
N VAL A 71 13.83 6.97 -1.86
CA VAL A 71 14.54 5.77 -2.33
C VAL A 71 14.30 4.53 -1.46
N LEU A 72 13.92 4.68 -0.20
CA LEU A 72 13.64 3.53 0.68
C LEU A 72 12.48 2.67 0.19
N HIS A 73 11.50 3.27 -0.47
CA HIS A 73 10.35 2.53 -0.96
C HIS A 73 10.73 1.45 -1.99
N PRO A 74 11.34 1.76 -3.13
CA PRO A 74 11.71 0.73 -4.09
C PRO A 74 12.72 -0.28 -3.51
N LEU A 75 13.61 0.15 -2.61
CA LEU A 75 14.55 -0.77 -1.95
C LEU A 75 13.83 -1.77 -1.04
N ARG A 76 12.89 -1.31 -0.23
CA ARG A 76 12.10 -2.18 0.67
C ARG A 76 11.17 -3.10 -0.12
N ALA A 77 10.46 -2.57 -1.12
CA ALA A 77 9.56 -3.35 -1.96
C ALA A 77 10.32 -4.49 -2.67
N THR A 78 11.51 -4.20 -3.22
CA THR A 78 12.38 -5.22 -3.83
C THR A 78 12.84 -6.26 -2.80
N ALA A 79 13.20 -5.85 -1.58
CA ALA A 79 13.57 -6.76 -0.51
C ALA A 79 12.39 -7.65 -0.05
N ILE A 80 11.19 -7.09 0.01
CA ILE A 80 9.96 -7.85 0.31
C ILE A 80 9.74 -8.92 -0.77
N LEU A 81 9.80 -8.53 -2.05
CA LEU A 81 9.65 -9.45 -3.17
C LEU A 81 10.68 -10.58 -3.11
N SER A 82 11.97 -10.24 -3.03
CA SER A 82 13.08 -11.19 -3.07
C SER A 82 13.06 -12.24 -1.95
N ARG A 83 12.56 -11.86 -0.77
CA ARG A 83 12.58 -12.69 0.44
C ARG A 83 11.28 -13.45 0.69
N THR A 84 10.18 -13.02 0.03
CA THR A 84 8.87 -13.66 0.18
C THR A 84 8.62 -14.69 -0.90
N VAL A 85 9.14 -14.47 -2.11
CA VAL A 85 8.91 -15.31 -3.28
C VAL A 85 10.09 -16.27 -3.48
N GLU A 86 9.82 -17.57 -3.60
CA GLU A 86 10.89 -18.59 -3.69
C GLU A 86 11.72 -18.51 -4.99
N LYS A 87 11.08 -18.11 -6.08
CA LYS A 87 11.73 -18.04 -7.40
C LYS A 87 11.50 -16.66 -7.99
N VAL A 88 12.45 -15.79 -7.72
CA VAL A 88 12.50 -14.44 -8.29
C VAL A 88 13.62 -14.41 -9.32
N ASN A 89 13.35 -13.93 -10.51
CA ASN A 89 14.34 -13.72 -11.55
C ASN A 89 14.83 -12.26 -11.57
N MET A 90 15.87 -12.01 -12.36
CA MET A 90 16.47 -10.68 -12.47
C MET A 90 15.49 -9.63 -13.00
N LEU A 91 14.64 -9.99 -13.96
CA LEU A 91 13.66 -9.08 -14.53
C LEU A 91 12.60 -8.68 -13.51
N ASP A 92 12.16 -9.60 -12.62
CA ASP A 92 11.23 -9.27 -11.53
C ASP A 92 11.87 -8.29 -10.54
N LEU A 93 13.15 -8.49 -10.19
CA LEU A 93 13.89 -7.62 -9.28
C LEU A 93 14.07 -6.21 -9.87
N LEU A 94 14.46 -6.10 -11.13
CA LEU A 94 14.58 -4.81 -11.82
C LEU A 94 13.22 -4.13 -11.99
N THR A 95 12.19 -4.91 -12.30
CA THR A 95 10.82 -4.37 -12.40
C THR A 95 10.37 -3.77 -11.07
N GLU A 96 10.56 -4.48 -9.96
CA GLU A 96 10.20 -3.96 -8.63
C GLU A 96 11.05 -2.76 -8.23
N LEU A 97 12.36 -2.82 -8.47
CA LEU A 97 13.29 -1.74 -8.12
C LEU A 97 12.96 -0.44 -8.86
N LEU A 98 12.47 -0.53 -10.08
CA LEU A 98 12.24 0.61 -10.98
C LEU A 98 10.74 0.93 -11.19
N HIS A 99 9.83 0.26 -10.45
CA HIS A 99 8.39 0.30 -10.75
C HIS A 99 7.78 1.71 -10.78
N ASP A 100 8.28 2.63 -9.95
CA ASP A 100 7.82 4.02 -9.86
C ASP A 100 8.56 4.97 -10.85
N LYS A 101 9.46 4.44 -11.73
CA LYS A 101 10.26 5.30 -12.62
C LYS A 101 9.41 6.32 -13.37
N HIS A 102 8.33 5.88 -13.97
CA HIS A 102 7.52 6.78 -14.81
C HIS A 102 6.59 7.69 -14.00
N GLU A 103 6.25 7.33 -12.75
CA GLU A 103 5.43 8.17 -11.88
C GLU A 103 6.28 9.21 -11.15
N ASP A 104 7.42 8.80 -10.59
CA ASP A 104 8.24 9.64 -9.72
C ASP A 104 9.36 10.35 -10.47
N ILE A 105 9.97 9.73 -11.50
CA ILE A 105 11.11 10.29 -12.21
C ILE A 105 10.66 10.93 -13.52
N ASN A 106 10.12 12.14 -13.41
CA ASN A 106 9.65 12.94 -14.53
C ASN A 106 10.10 14.40 -14.40
N VAL A 107 10.09 15.17 -15.47
CA VAL A 107 10.63 16.53 -15.54
C VAL A 107 10.03 17.46 -14.48
N SER A 108 8.77 17.27 -14.08
CA SER A 108 8.10 18.15 -13.09
C SER A 108 8.64 17.97 -11.68
N ASN A 109 9.28 16.85 -11.38
CA ASN A 109 9.84 16.54 -10.06
C ASN A 109 11.29 17.06 -9.90
N TYR A 110 11.87 17.63 -10.95
CA TYR A 110 13.25 18.18 -10.95
C TYR A 110 13.27 19.63 -11.42
N PRO A 111 12.72 20.57 -10.63
CA PRO A 111 12.71 21.99 -10.97
C PRO A 111 14.15 22.54 -11.08
N GLU A 112 14.40 23.38 -12.10
CA GLU A 112 15.74 23.89 -12.46
C GLU A 112 16.40 24.70 -11.32
N ASP A 113 15.62 25.40 -10.51
CA ASP A 113 16.09 26.18 -9.38
C ASP A 113 16.69 25.33 -8.24
N LYS A 114 16.24 24.09 -8.11
CA LYS A 114 16.73 23.15 -7.10
C LYS A 114 17.82 22.22 -7.61
N TYR A 115 17.67 21.68 -8.82
CA TYR A 115 18.52 20.61 -9.35
C TYR A 115 19.47 21.07 -10.47
N GLY A 116 19.22 22.22 -11.10
CA GLY A 116 19.92 22.69 -12.28
C GLY A 116 19.29 22.25 -13.60
N LYS A 117 19.59 23.01 -14.67
CA LYS A 117 18.86 22.92 -15.95
C LYS A 117 18.93 21.58 -16.65
N ASP A 118 20.03 20.85 -16.51
CA ASP A 118 20.27 19.62 -17.27
C ASP A 118 20.15 18.34 -16.43
N TYR A 119 19.75 18.46 -15.14
CA TYR A 119 19.75 17.32 -14.20
C TYR A 119 18.84 16.18 -14.66
N TYR A 120 17.61 16.48 -15.03
CA TYR A 120 16.68 15.44 -15.53
C TYR A 120 17.19 14.78 -16.81
N GLN A 121 17.78 15.55 -17.73
CA GLN A 121 18.36 14.99 -18.95
C GLN A 121 19.57 14.10 -18.68
N GLN A 122 20.33 14.41 -17.62
CA GLN A 122 21.42 13.54 -17.18
C GLN A 122 20.87 12.24 -16.59
N LEU A 123 19.82 12.27 -15.79
CA LEU A 123 19.16 11.07 -15.28
C LEU A 123 18.65 10.15 -16.40
N GLU A 124 18.04 10.72 -17.45
CA GLU A 124 17.59 9.91 -18.60
C GLU A 124 18.78 9.27 -19.34
N LYS A 125 19.91 9.98 -19.49
CA LYS A 125 21.14 9.39 -20.07
C LYS A 125 21.73 8.28 -19.20
N GLU A 126 21.67 8.41 -17.88
CA GLU A 126 22.12 7.36 -16.96
C GLU A 126 21.23 6.13 -17.09
N PHE A 127 19.92 6.33 -17.21
CA PHE A 127 18.97 5.23 -17.45
C PHE A 127 19.20 4.55 -18.81
N ASP A 128 19.41 5.31 -19.88
CA ASP A 128 19.75 4.76 -21.20
C ASP A 128 21.07 3.97 -21.16
N HIS A 129 22.06 4.46 -20.40
CA HIS A 129 23.33 3.75 -20.21
C HIS A 129 23.14 2.44 -19.43
N PHE A 130 22.30 2.44 -18.40
CA PHE A 130 21.91 1.23 -17.69
C PHE A 130 21.25 0.22 -18.65
N LEU A 131 20.29 0.65 -19.47
CA LEU A 131 19.63 -0.21 -20.45
C LEU A 131 20.61 -0.77 -21.49
N TYR A 132 21.62 -0.01 -21.89
CA TYR A 132 22.62 -0.48 -22.86
C TYR A 132 23.45 -1.66 -22.36
N LYS A 133 23.65 -1.78 -21.04
CA LYS A 133 24.39 -2.90 -20.43
C LYS A 133 23.57 -4.17 -20.26
N ASN A 134 22.25 -4.05 -20.27
CA ASN A 134 21.33 -5.17 -20.11
C ASN A 134 20.98 -5.82 -21.46
N ASP A 135 20.48 -7.04 -21.45
CA ASP A 135 20.02 -7.72 -22.69
C ASP A 135 18.89 -6.92 -23.37
N PRO A 136 18.93 -6.69 -24.68
CA PRO A 136 17.91 -5.92 -25.38
C PRO A 136 16.48 -6.51 -25.25
N ASN A 137 16.36 -7.84 -25.19
CA ASN A 137 15.04 -8.48 -25.01
C ASN A 137 14.53 -8.23 -23.57
N ASP A 138 15.41 -8.36 -22.57
CA ASP A 138 15.05 -8.07 -21.17
C ASP A 138 14.67 -6.60 -21.00
N ASN A 139 15.34 -5.67 -21.69
CA ASN A 139 14.99 -4.26 -21.73
C ASN A 139 13.58 -4.01 -22.25
N TRP A 140 13.24 -4.67 -23.37
CA TRP A 140 11.89 -4.55 -23.95
C TRP A 140 10.82 -4.99 -22.95
N TYR A 141 11.01 -6.14 -22.31
CA TYR A 141 10.10 -6.63 -21.27
C TYR A 141 10.10 -5.74 -20.02
N LEU A 142 11.25 -5.22 -19.59
CA LEU A 142 11.34 -4.30 -18.48
C LEU A 142 10.53 -3.03 -18.75
N MET A 143 10.75 -2.38 -19.89
CA MET A 143 10.03 -1.15 -20.25
C MET A 143 8.53 -1.38 -20.37
N GLU A 144 8.09 -2.50 -20.96
CA GLU A 144 6.68 -2.87 -21.01
C GLU A 144 6.10 -3.01 -19.59
N ARG A 145 6.80 -3.67 -18.67
CA ARG A 145 6.35 -3.86 -17.29
C ARG A 145 6.27 -2.54 -16.52
N LEU A 146 7.26 -1.66 -16.69
CA LEU A 146 7.26 -0.33 -16.06
C LEU A 146 6.09 0.52 -16.56
N ASP A 147 5.81 0.50 -17.87
CA ASP A 147 4.64 1.19 -18.44
C ASP A 147 3.30 0.67 -17.89
N LEU A 148 3.20 -0.64 -17.68
CA LEU A 148 2.01 -1.28 -17.10
C LEU A 148 1.84 -0.97 -15.61
N LEU A 149 2.92 -0.86 -14.86
CA LEU A 149 2.91 -0.55 -13.44
C LEU A 149 2.64 0.92 -13.16
N SER A 150 2.82 1.79 -14.14
CA SER A 150 2.57 3.23 -14.04
C SER A 150 1.12 3.57 -14.35
N ARG A 151 0.53 4.41 -13.52
CA ARG A 151 -0.80 4.97 -13.74
C ARG A 151 -0.74 6.08 -14.79
N LYS A 152 -1.64 6.04 -15.78
CA LYS A 152 -1.61 6.97 -16.93
C LYS A 152 -2.56 8.14 -16.70
N GLY A 153 -2.02 9.37 -16.62
CA GLY A 153 -2.80 10.60 -16.56
C GLY A 153 -3.90 10.55 -15.49
N GLU A 154 -5.14 10.81 -15.91
CA GLU A 154 -6.32 10.80 -15.03
C GLU A 154 -6.99 9.41 -14.90
N GLU A 155 -6.29 8.35 -15.28
CA GLU A 155 -6.80 6.98 -15.18
C GLU A 155 -7.27 6.67 -13.75
N SER A 156 -8.47 6.10 -13.60
CA SER A 156 -8.96 5.68 -12.28
C SER A 156 -8.11 4.52 -11.74
N TYR A 157 -8.08 4.35 -10.41
CA TYR A 157 -7.35 3.21 -9.82
C TYR A 157 -7.91 1.86 -10.28
N PHE A 158 -9.21 1.76 -10.53
CA PHE A 158 -9.86 0.55 -11.06
C PHE A 158 -9.37 0.22 -12.46
N THR A 159 -9.39 1.20 -13.37
CA THR A 159 -8.93 1.03 -14.76
C THR A 159 -7.46 0.64 -14.80
N TYR A 160 -6.64 1.30 -13.99
CA TYR A 160 -5.23 0.98 -13.85
C TYR A 160 -5.00 -0.49 -13.42
N ILE A 161 -5.63 -0.92 -12.32
CA ILE A 161 -5.51 -2.30 -11.85
C ILE A 161 -6.12 -3.29 -12.85
N GLY A 162 -7.24 -2.94 -13.48
CA GLY A 162 -7.85 -3.75 -14.54
C GLY A 162 -6.91 -3.99 -15.71
N ARG A 163 -6.23 -2.93 -16.19
CA ARG A 163 -5.22 -3.01 -17.25
C ARG A 163 -4.04 -3.89 -16.85
N LEU A 164 -3.52 -3.69 -15.64
CA LEU A 164 -2.44 -4.50 -15.10
C LEU A 164 -2.82 -5.98 -14.99
N MET A 165 -4.01 -6.29 -14.46
CA MET A 165 -4.49 -7.68 -14.31
C MET A 165 -4.81 -8.34 -15.65
N ASN A 166 -5.19 -7.57 -16.68
CA ASN A 166 -5.35 -8.09 -18.05
C ASN A 166 -4.02 -8.64 -18.57
N ARG A 167 -2.94 -7.88 -18.40
CA ARG A 167 -1.62 -8.30 -18.84
C ARG A 167 -1.06 -9.43 -17.99
N ALA A 168 -1.36 -9.46 -16.70
CA ALA A 168 -0.93 -10.50 -15.78
C ALA A 168 -1.39 -11.92 -16.17
N ARG A 169 -2.35 -12.07 -17.08
CA ARG A 169 -2.69 -13.37 -17.66
C ARG A 169 -1.56 -13.96 -18.49
N GLN A 170 -0.73 -13.13 -19.09
CA GLN A 170 0.42 -13.54 -19.91
C GLN A 170 1.75 -13.35 -19.16
N THR A 171 1.77 -12.45 -18.18
CA THR A 171 2.93 -12.10 -17.37
C THR A 171 2.51 -12.10 -15.89
N PRO A 172 2.28 -13.30 -15.29
CA PRO A 172 1.72 -13.40 -13.94
C PRO A 172 2.62 -12.79 -12.86
N GLU A 173 3.92 -12.63 -13.15
CA GLU A 173 4.90 -12.01 -12.26
C GLU A 173 4.54 -10.56 -11.88
N LEU A 174 3.80 -9.84 -12.74
CA LEU A 174 3.33 -8.48 -12.44
C LEU A 174 2.43 -8.42 -11.20
N VAL A 175 1.71 -9.52 -10.88
CA VAL A 175 0.89 -9.60 -9.67
C VAL A 175 1.77 -9.52 -8.43
N ARG A 176 2.89 -10.26 -8.40
CA ARG A 176 3.79 -10.30 -7.23
C ARG A 176 4.52 -8.98 -7.03
N VAL A 177 4.93 -8.31 -8.12
CA VAL A 177 5.49 -6.96 -8.08
C VAL A 177 4.47 -5.99 -7.46
N LYS A 178 3.24 -5.95 -7.97
CA LYS A 178 2.22 -5.05 -7.43
C LYS A 178 1.81 -5.36 -6.00
N LEU A 179 1.87 -6.62 -5.58
CA LEU A 179 1.60 -6.99 -4.19
C LEU A 179 2.73 -6.55 -3.24
N ALA A 180 4.00 -6.65 -3.67
CA ALA A 180 5.15 -6.23 -2.88
C ALA A 180 5.17 -4.70 -2.69
N ASP A 181 4.95 -3.93 -3.78
CA ASP A 181 4.73 -2.47 -3.72
C ASP A 181 3.60 -2.11 -2.73
N ARG A 182 2.44 -2.74 -2.86
CA ARG A 182 1.29 -2.43 -1.97
C ARG A 182 1.55 -2.83 -0.53
N LEU A 183 2.29 -3.91 -0.30
CA LEU A 183 2.68 -4.34 1.06
C LEU A 183 3.64 -3.32 1.70
N ASP A 184 4.67 -2.86 0.99
CA ASP A 184 5.55 -1.79 1.47
C ASP A 184 4.75 -0.52 1.79
N ASN A 185 3.91 -0.06 0.87
CA ASN A 185 3.07 1.11 1.08
C ASN A 185 2.13 0.99 2.28
N THR A 186 1.65 -0.21 2.59
CA THR A 186 0.77 -0.45 3.75
C THR A 186 1.55 -0.45 5.06
N LEU A 187 2.71 -1.11 5.08
CA LEU A 187 3.58 -1.15 6.25
C LEU A 187 4.23 0.22 6.53
N ASP A 188 4.54 0.99 5.49
CA ASP A 188 5.12 2.33 5.59
C ASP A 188 4.18 3.35 6.26
N LEU A 189 2.87 3.10 6.26
CA LEU A 189 1.91 3.90 7.03
C LEU A 189 2.23 3.93 8.54
N HIS A 190 3.04 3.01 9.02
CA HIS A 190 3.47 2.90 10.41
C HIS A 190 4.82 3.56 10.70
N SER A 191 5.62 3.90 9.69
CA SER A 191 7.02 4.31 9.88
C SER A 191 7.21 5.66 10.57
N GLU A 192 6.14 6.44 10.75
CA GLU A 192 6.18 7.80 11.29
C GLU A 192 5.79 7.92 12.75
N PHE A 193 5.23 6.89 13.35
CA PHE A 193 4.65 6.99 14.68
C PHE A 193 5.32 6.07 15.67
N TYR A 194 6.02 6.67 16.62
CA TYR A 194 6.05 6.09 17.93
C TYR A 194 4.72 6.45 18.61
N ASP A 195 3.74 5.60 18.50
CA ASP A 195 2.47 5.75 19.18
C ASP A 195 2.47 4.82 20.40
N PRO A 196 2.31 5.33 21.64
CA PRO A 196 2.23 4.49 22.82
C PRO A 196 1.15 3.41 22.75
N ILE A 197 0.09 3.65 21.98
CA ILE A 197 -1.00 2.69 21.80
C ILE A 197 -0.71 1.63 20.72
N GLU A 198 0.43 1.69 20.06
CA GLU A 198 0.79 0.75 18.99
C GLU A 198 0.80 -0.71 19.46
N HIS A 199 1.11 -0.95 20.72
CA HIS A 199 1.13 -2.28 21.32
C HIS A 199 -0.18 -2.67 22.00
N THR A 200 -1.22 -1.84 21.88
CA THR A 200 -2.55 -2.17 22.41
C THR A 200 -3.13 -3.36 21.66
N ASP A 201 -3.50 -4.41 22.39
CA ASP A 201 -4.21 -5.54 21.81
C ASP A 201 -5.62 -5.11 21.40
N PHE A 202 -5.87 -5.07 20.10
CA PHE A 202 -7.14 -4.65 19.53
C PHE A 202 -8.33 -5.45 20.06
N PHE A 203 -8.21 -6.77 20.18
CA PHE A 203 -9.32 -7.62 20.64
C PHE A 203 -9.56 -7.47 22.13
N ALA A 204 -8.50 -7.32 22.94
CA ALA A 204 -8.65 -7.03 24.36
C ALA A 204 -9.34 -5.69 24.59
N GLU A 205 -8.95 -4.66 23.83
CA GLU A 205 -9.56 -3.33 23.91
C GLU A 205 -11.06 -3.38 23.53
N LEU A 206 -11.39 -4.05 22.43
CA LEU A 206 -12.80 -4.26 22.06
C LEU A 206 -13.58 -4.99 23.13
N PHE A 207 -13.02 -6.04 23.73
CA PHE A 207 -13.66 -6.77 24.82
C PHE A 207 -13.94 -5.86 26.02
N HIS A 208 -12.97 -5.03 26.41
CA HIS A 208 -13.16 -4.07 27.50
C HIS A 208 -14.28 -3.08 27.19
N ILE A 209 -14.28 -2.47 25.99
CA ILE A 209 -15.32 -1.53 25.57
C ILE A 209 -16.70 -2.19 25.54
N LEU A 210 -16.83 -3.41 25.04
CA LEU A 210 -18.11 -4.07 24.85
C LEU A 210 -18.70 -4.63 26.14
N TYR A 211 -17.88 -5.16 27.04
CA TYR A 211 -18.36 -6.00 28.16
C TYR A 211 -18.06 -5.45 29.55
N ILE A 212 -17.14 -4.50 29.72
CA ILE A 212 -16.84 -3.93 31.03
C ILE A 212 -17.64 -2.65 31.27
N LYS A 213 -18.56 -2.69 32.20
CA LYS A 213 -19.57 -1.64 32.43
C LYS A 213 -18.97 -0.24 32.73
N ASN A 214 -17.88 -0.16 33.45
CA ASN A 214 -17.24 1.11 33.85
C ASN A 214 -15.81 1.18 33.30
N TYR A 215 -15.59 0.67 32.09
CA TYR A 215 -14.28 0.72 31.47
C TYR A 215 -13.84 2.17 31.25
N GLN A 216 -12.64 2.48 31.69
CA GLN A 216 -11.96 3.73 31.40
C GLN A 216 -10.69 3.40 30.61
N PRO A 217 -10.62 3.79 29.33
CA PRO A 217 -9.39 3.57 28.55
C PRO A 217 -8.20 4.25 29.21
N PRO A 218 -7.01 3.65 29.17
CA PRO A 218 -5.80 4.30 29.66
C PRO A 218 -5.57 5.61 28.91
N GLU A 219 -5.20 6.66 29.63
CA GLU A 219 -4.80 7.92 28.97
C GLU A 219 -3.40 7.73 28.35
N PRO A 220 -3.23 8.08 27.07
CA PRO A 220 -1.90 8.05 26.45
C PRO A 220 -0.95 9.01 27.21
N GLU A 221 0.23 8.53 27.56
CA GLU A 221 1.23 9.35 28.28
C GLU A 221 1.70 10.55 27.47
N VAL A 222 1.60 10.49 26.15
CA VAL A 222 2.03 11.57 25.24
C VAL A 222 0.94 11.85 24.23
N GLN A 223 0.39 13.06 24.24
CA GLN A 223 -0.48 13.54 23.17
C GLN A 223 0.40 14.06 22.03
N HIS A 224 0.59 13.25 21.01
CA HIS A 224 1.20 13.72 19.78
C HIS A 224 0.17 14.46 18.93
N PRO A 225 0.38 15.73 18.59
CA PRO A 225 -0.52 16.44 17.71
C PRO A 225 -0.47 15.74 16.32
N ILE A 226 -1.64 15.42 15.79
CA ILE A 226 -1.75 14.93 14.42
C ILE A 226 -1.26 16.05 13.50
N ARG A 227 -0.09 15.88 12.92
CA ARG A 227 0.55 16.91 12.06
C ARG A 227 -0.21 17.14 10.76
N HIS A 228 -1.03 16.17 10.32
CA HIS A 228 -1.75 16.25 9.07
C HIS A 228 -3.23 15.91 9.26
N PRO A 229 -4.18 16.85 8.97
CA PRO A 229 -5.61 16.67 9.26
C PRO A 229 -6.26 15.50 8.48
N LEU A 230 -5.75 15.14 7.31
CA LEU A 230 -6.30 14.06 6.49
C LEU A 230 -5.66 12.69 6.72
N TYR A 231 -4.75 12.59 7.68
CA TYR A 231 -3.93 11.40 7.86
C TYR A 231 -4.76 10.10 8.00
N GLY A 232 -5.71 10.06 8.93
CA GLY A 232 -6.55 8.88 9.15
C GLY A 232 -7.43 8.52 7.94
N ALA A 233 -8.04 9.50 7.28
CA ALA A 233 -8.83 9.29 6.08
C ALA A 233 -7.96 8.82 4.91
N TYR A 234 -6.74 9.35 4.77
CA TYR A 234 -5.77 8.88 3.78
C TYR A 234 -5.37 7.42 4.02
N ARG A 235 -5.20 6.98 5.27
CA ARG A 235 -4.95 5.58 5.61
C ARG A 235 -6.09 4.69 5.15
N LEU A 236 -7.34 5.06 5.43
CA LEU A 236 -8.51 4.34 4.96
C LEU A 236 -8.59 4.28 3.42
N TYR A 237 -8.16 5.32 2.74
CA TYR A 237 -8.05 5.31 1.28
C TYR A 237 -6.97 4.34 0.77
N GLN A 238 -5.83 4.19 1.47
CA GLN A 238 -4.85 3.15 1.12
C GLN A 238 -5.43 1.75 1.31
N LEU A 239 -6.19 1.52 2.37
CA LEU A 239 -6.91 0.27 2.59
C LEU A 239 -7.95 -0.02 1.50
N PHE A 240 -8.66 1.02 1.05
CA PHE A 240 -9.57 0.92 -0.09
C PHE A 240 -8.84 0.47 -1.36
N LYS A 241 -7.68 1.04 -1.69
CA LYS A 241 -6.88 0.58 -2.83
C LYS A 241 -6.49 -0.89 -2.72
N ASN A 242 -6.11 -1.35 -1.54
CA ASN A 242 -5.80 -2.77 -1.29
C ASN A 242 -7.05 -3.65 -1.52
N ALA A 243 -8.20 -3.22 -1.01
CA ALA A 243 -9.46 -3.96 -1.18
C ALA A 243 -9.87 -4.06 -2.66
N VAL A 244 -9.68 -3.00 -3.46
CA VAL A 244 -9.90 -3.00 -4.91
C VAL A 244 -8.95 -3.98 -5.61
N LEU A 245 -7.65 -3.89 -5.33
CA LEU A 245 -6.64 -4.79 -5.91
C LEU A 245 -6.98 -6.25 -5.64
N MET A 246 -7.25 -6.60 -4.37
CA MET A 246 -7.58 -7.95 -3.96
C MET A 246 -8.87 -8.46 -4.62
N SER A 247 -9.90 -7.61 -4.71
CA SER A 247 -11.17 -7.96 -5.35
C SER A 247 -11.00 -8.28 -6.83
N ILE A 248 -10.21 -7.48 -7.55
CA ILE A 248 -9.96 -7.71 -8.98
C ILE A 248 -9.09 -8.96 -9.17
N ILE A 249 -8.04 -9.18 -8.35
CA ILE A 249 -7.21 -10.40 -8.37
C ILE A 249 -8.08 -11.64 -8.16
N ARG A 250 -8.93 -11.67 -7.13
CA ARG A 250 -9.78 -12.83 -6.78
C ARG A 250 -10.83 -13.09 -7.85
N ARG A 251 -11.53 -12.04 -8.28
CA ARG A 251 -12.57 -12.16 -9.31
C ARG A 251 -12.03 -12.71 -10.62
N ARG A 252 -10.82 -12.32 -11.01
CA ARG A 252 -10.18 -12.79 -12.24
C ARG A 252 -9.43 -14.09 -12.10
N GLN A 253 -9.32 -14.62 -10.89
CA GLN A 253 -8.47 -15.76 -10.59
C GLN A 253 -7.03 -15.58 -11.08
N SER A 254 -6.53 -14.32 -11.04
CA SER A 254 -5.19 -13.97 -11.54
C SER A 254 -4.08 -14.73 -10.81
N MET A 255 -4.36 -15.21 -9.60
CA MET A 255 -3.45 -16.05 -8.80
C MET A 255 -3.39 -17.51 -9.23
N SER A 256 -4.33 -18.00 -10.06
CA SER A 256 -4.31 -19.37 -10.53
C SER A 256 -3.10 -19.66 -11.43
N HIS A 257 -2.50 -18.61 -11.98
CA HIS A 257 -1.33 -18.69 -12.85
C HIS A 257 -0.01 -18.38 -12.14
N ASP A 258 -0.04 -17.81 -10.93
CA ASP A 258 1.14 -17.49 -10.11
C ASP A 258 0.91 -17.82 -8.62
N ALA A 259 1.06 -19.09 -8.27
CA ALA A 259 0.97 -19.54 -6.88
C ALA A 259 2.06 -18.89 -5.99
N ALA A 260 3.16 -18.42 -6.58
CA ALA A 260 4.24 -17.77 -5.85
C ALA A 260 3.86 -16.38 -5.28
N ALA A 261 2.81 -15.76 -5.81
CA ALA A 261 2.27 -14.50 -5.29
C ALA A 261 1.37 -14.69 -4.03
N GLN A 262 0.92 -15.92 -3.75
CA GLN A 262 0.00 -16.19 -2.62
C GLN A 262 0.54 -15.71 -1.26
N PRO A 263 1.82 -15.93 -0.90
CA PRO A 263 2.37 -15.43 0.36
C PRO A 263 2.33 -13.91 0.49
N LEU A 264 2.57 -13.17 -0.60
CA LEU A 264 2.48 -11.71 -0.63
C LEU A 264 1.03 -11.24 -0.44
N LEU A 265 0.09 -11.90 -1.11
CA LEU A 265 -1.34 -11.59 -0.96
C LEU A 265 -1.80 -11.78 0.49
N GLU A 266 -1.45 -12.89 1.13
CA GLU A 266 -1.82 -13.13 2.53
C GLU A 266 -1.19 -12.10 3.49
N GLN A 267 0.05 -11.71 3.26
CA GLN A 267 0.72 -10.69 4.07
C GLN A 267 0.07 -9.32 3.88
N LEU A 268 -0.28 -8.95 2.65
CA LEU A 268 -0.99 -7.70 2.38
C LEU A 268 -2.38 -7.66 3.04
N ILE A 269 -3.11 -8.78 3.04
CA ILE A 269 -4.41 -8.88 3.72
C ILE A 269 -4.22 -8.64 5.23
N ARG A 270 -3.24 -9.31 5.86
CA ARG A 270 -2.97 -9.17 7.30
C ARG A 270 -2.53 -7.75 7.66
N ALA A 271 -1.57 -7.19 6.93
CA ALA A 271 -1.11 -5.83 7.14
C ALA A 271 -2.26 -4.80 6.99
N SER A 272 -3.15 -5.00 6.01
CA SER A 272 -4.31 -4.15 5.82
C SER A 272 -5.33 -4.26 6.95
N MET A 273 -5.55 -5.46 7.48
CA MET A 273 -6.43 -5.68 8.63
C MET A 273 -5.86 -5.05 9.90
N GLU A 274 -4.57 -5.23 10.16
CA GLU A 274 -3.88 -4.62 11.31
C GLU A 274 -3.91 -3.10 11.23
N GLU A 275 -3.75 -2.53 10.03
CA GLU A 275 -3.85 -1.07 9.83
C GLU A 275 -5.26 -0.55 10.11
N ALA A 276 -6.31 -1.26 9.66
CA ALA A 276 -7.70 -0.90 9.96
C ALA A 276 -7.96 -0.92 11.49
N GLN A 277 -7.46 -1.93 12.19
CA GLN A 277 -7.56 -2.06 13.65
C GLN A 277 -6.87 -0.89 14.36
N ARG A 278 -5.68 -0.50 13.88
CA ARG A 278 -4.93 0.63 14.42
C ARG A 278 -5.69 1.96 14.26
N VAL A 279 -6.30 2.21 13.11
CA VAL A 279 -7.13 3.41 12.90
C VAL A 279 -8.24 3.49 13.94
N ILE A 280 -8.90 2.38 14.28
CA ILE A 280 -9.95 2.33 15.30
C ILE A 280 -9.38 2.70 16.67
N ILE A 281 -8.34 2.01 17.10
CA ILE A 281 -7.70 2.24 18.41
C ILE A 281 -7.22 3.69 18.53
N HIS A 282 -6.60 4.22 17.48
CA HIS A 282 -6.16 5.62 17.46
C HIS A 282 -7.33 6.60 17.65
N ILE A 283 -8.44 6.41 16.94
CA ILE A 283 -9.61 7.29 17.07
C ILE A 283 -10.21 7.18 18.47
N PHE A 284 -10.32 5.98 19.02
CA PHE A 284 -10.86 5.77 20.36
C PHE A 284 -10.03 6.44 21.44
N ASN A 285 -8.71 6.39 21.35
CA ASN A 285 -7.83 6.94 22.37
C ASN A 285 -7.66 8.47 22.25
N TYR A 286 -7.64 9.01 21.04
CA TYR A 286 -7.29 10.43 20.84
C TYR A 286 -8.47 11.34 20.46
N HIS A 287 -9.56 10.80 19.91
CA HIS A 287 -10.62 11.63 19.34
C HIS A 287 -12.01 11.35 19.85
N LEU A 288 -12.31 10.15 20.30
CA LEU A 288 -13.65 9.74 20.70
C LEU A 288 -13.59 8.93 21.98
N LYS A 289 -13.50 9.62 23.12
CA LYS A 289 -13.32 9.03 24.46
C LYS A 289 -14.64 8.55 25.12
N ASP A 290 -15.80 8.84 24.54
CA ASP A 290 -17.10 8.38 25.04
C ASP A 290 -17.28 6.87 24.76
N VAL A 291 -17.09 6.06 25.80
CA VAL A 291 -17.15 4.59 25.71
C VAL A 291 -18.55 4.09 25.33
N GLU A 292 -19.63 4.76 25.72
CA GLU A 292 -20.97 4.36 25.31
C GLU A 292 -21.19 4.60 23.81
N LEU A 293 -20.66 5.69 23.29
CA LEU A 293 -20.67 5.95 21.85
C LEU A 293 -19.77 4.97 21.10
N GLN A 294 -18.56 4.67 21.61
CA GLN A 294 -17.68 3.64 21.05
C GLN A 294 -18.39 2.30 20.95
N ARG A 295 -19.03 1.84 22.05
CA ARG A 295 -19.79 0.58 22.13
C ARG A 295 -20.92 0.55 21.10
N ARG A 296 -21.70 1.61 21.01
CA ARG A 296 -22.81 1.72 20.04
C ARG A 296 -22.30 1.63 18.61
N LEU A 297 -21.25 2.37 18.25
CA LEU A 297 -20.65 2.33 16.90
C LEU A 297 -20.14 0.93 16.54
N LEU A 298 -19.51 0.24 17.49
CA LEU A 298 -19.05 -1.14 17.31
C LEU A 298 -20.23 -2.08 17.03
N LEU A 299 -21.26 -2.05 17.90
CA LEU A 299 -22.41 -2.93 17.77
C LEU A 299 -23.21 -2.66 16.47
N ASP A 300 -23.47 -1.39 16.15
CA ASP A 300 -24.22 -1.01 14.95
C ASP A 300 -23.48 -1.45 13.68
N THR A 301 -22.14 -1.32 13.65
CA THR A 301 -21.34 -1.73 12.50
C THR A 301 -21.24 -3.24 12.38
N MET A 302 -21.08 -3.95 13.50
CA MET A 302 -21.08 -5.42 13.52
C MET A 302 -22.43 -5.97 13.04
N ASP A 303 -23.54 -5.40 13.50
CA ASP A 303 -24.89 -5.76 13.06
C ASP A 303 -25.08 -5.51 11.55
N TYR A 304 -24.63 -4.35 11.06
CA TYR A 304 -24.62 -4.05 9.63
C TYR A 304 -23.87 -5.09 8.81
N CYS A 305 -22.64 -5.44 9.24
CA CYS A 305 -21.82 -6.43 8.54
C CYS A 305 -22.46 -7.83 8.55
N GLN A 306 -23.07 -8.24 9.68
CA GLN A 306 -23.71 -9.55 9.82
C GLN A 306 -25.00 -9.69 9.00
N LYS A 307 -25.74 -8.60 8.83
CA LYS A 307 -27.01 -8.56 8.06
C LYS A 307 -26.81 -8.39 6.55
N GLY A 308 -25.61 -8.59 6.04
CA GLY A 308 -25.32 -8.48 4.61
C GLY A 308 -25.02 -7.05 4.13
N GLY A 309 -24.84 -6.10 5.05
CA GLY A 309 -24.51 -4.71 4.71
C GLY A 309 -23.22 -4.55 3.89
N MET A 310 -22.34 -5.56 3.93
CA MET A 310 -21.14 -5.56 3.10
C MET A 310 -21.42 -5.57 1.59
N LEU A 311 -22.62 -6.00 1.18
CA LEU A 311 -23.07 -5.90 -0.21
C LEU A 311 -23.50 -4.47 -0.58
N GLU A 312 -23.92 -3.68 0.41
CA GLU A 312 -24.40 -2.32 0.23
C GLU A 312 -23.26 -1.28 0.27
N ILE A 313 -22.06 -1.67 0.68
CA ILE A 313 -20.90 -0.76 0.81
C ILE A 313 -20.49 -0.11 -0.53
N THR A 314 -20.79 -0.78 -1.64
CA THR A 314 -20.56 -0.31 -3.01
C THR A 314 -21.82 0.19 -3.69
N ARG A 315 -22.98 0.22 -2.99
CA ARG A 315 -24.30 0.58 -3.55
C ARG A 315 -24.84 1.83 -2.88
N PRO A 316 -25.36 2.79 -3.65
CA PRO A 316 -26.09 3.91 -3.05
C PRO A 316 -27.27 3.41 -2.22
N GLY A 317 -27.40 3.91 -1.01
CA GLY A 317 -28.48 3.54 -0.09
C GLY A 317 -28.68 4.60 1.00
N ASN A 318 -29.67 4.40 1.84
CA ASN A 318 -29.98 5.29 2.96
C ASN A 318 -30.37 4.57 4.25
N ARG A 319 -30.14 3.27 4.31
CA ARG A 319 -30.42 2.44 5.50
C ARG A 319 -29.32 2.55 6.55
N SER A 320 -28.08 2.74 6.07
CA SER A 320 -26.89 2.89 6.92
C SER A 320 -26.00 3.98 6.34
N ARG A 321 -25.18 4.60 7.19
CA ARG A 321 -24.12 5.53 6.76
C ARG A 321 -23.02 4.85 5.94
N LEU A 322 -22.95 3.52 5.98
CA LEU A 322 -22.01 2.71 5.23
C LEU A 322 -22.52 2.34 3.83
N ASP A 323 -23.81 2.54 3.53
CA ASP A 323 -24.32 2.32 2.18
C ASP A 323 -23.64 3.25 1.19
N GLY A 324 -23.10 2.70 0.11
CA GLY A 324 -22.36 3.45 -0.89
C GLY A 324 -21.07 4.12 -0.40
N LEU A 325 -20.55 3.71 0.76
CA LEU A 325 -19.35 4.31 1.38
C LEU A 325 -18.19 4.49 0.38
N PHE A 326 -17.93 3.45 -0.41
CA PHE A 326 -16.79 3.47 -1.33
C PHE A 326 -16.99 4.48 -2.46
N MET A 327 -18.18 4.59 -3.02
CA MET A 327 -18.51 5.58 -4.04
C MET A 327 -18.49 7.01 -3.48
N ASN A 328 -19.02 7.17 -2.28
CA ASN A 328 -19.19 8.49 -1.67
C ASN A 328 -17.87 9.14 -1.25
N TYR A 329 -16.88 8.33 -0.80
CA TYR A 329 -15.66 8.87 -0.18
C TYR A 329 -14.36 8.48 -0.91
N PHE A 330 -14.34 7.42 -1.70
CA PHE A 330 -13.10 6.91 -2.31
C PHE A 330 -13.11 6.93 -3.85
N GLU A 331 -14.27 7.09 -4.49
CA GLU A 331 -14.35 7.37 -5.90
C GLU A 331 -14.30 8.89 -6.13
N TYR A 332 -13.54 9.34 -7.11
CA TYR A 332 -13.37 10.76 -7.43
C TYR A 332 -12.98 10.96 -8.90
N GLY A 333 -13.40 12.10 -9.46
CA GLY A 333 -13.08 12.53 -10.83
C GLY A 333 -11.86 13.46 -10.90
N SER A 334 -11.47 14.09 -9.77
CA SER A 334 -10.34 15.03 -9.73
C SER A 334 -9.59 14.97 -8.40
N ALA A 335 -8.34 15.43 -8.39
CA ALA A 335 -7.52 15.50 -7.18
C ALA A 335 -8.15 16.42 -6.10
N GLU A 336 -8.82 17.48 -6.50
CA GLU A 336 -9.50 18.39 -5.57
C GLU A 336 -10.71 17.72 -4.94
N GLU A 337 -11.54 17.03 -5.73
CA GLU A 337 -12.66 16.24 -5.22
C GLU A 337 -12.20 15.16 -4.24
N HIS A 338 -11.09 14.46 -4.57
CA HIS A 338 -10.49 13.47 -3.68
C HIS A 338 -10.12 14.07 -2.33
N LYS A 339 -9.43 15.22 -2.33
CA LYS A 339 -9.06 15.92 -1.12
C LYS A 339 -10.29 16.32 -0.29
N GLN A 340 -11.33 16.86 -0.94
CA GLN A 340 -12.57 17.25 -0.26
C GLN A 340 -13.28 16.04 0.38
N LYS A 341 -13.41 14.93 -0.34
CA LYS A 341 -14.02 13.70 0.18
C LYS A 341 -13.26 13.12 1.37
N LEU A 342 -11.92 13.10 1.31
CA LEU A 342 -11.10 12.66 2.44
C LEU A 342 -11.19 13.62 3.64
N ASP A 343 -11.29 14.94 3.40
CA ASP A 343 -11.49 15.92 4.47
C ASP A 343 -12.87 15.76 5.14
N MET A 344 -13.91 15.51 4.37
CA MET A 344 -15.24 15.19 4.90
C MET A 344 -15.21 13.93 5.77
N LEU A 345 -14.59 12.85 5.28
CA LEU A 345 -14.45 11.61 6.04
C LEU A 345 -13.62 11.84 7.32
N TYR A 346 -12.52 12.59 7.24
CA TYR A 346 -11.69 12.89 8.40
C TYR A 346 -12.42 13.65 9.51
N LYS A 347 -13.32 14.58 9.15
CA LYS A 347 -14.13 15.33 10.12
C LYS A 347 -15.15 14.45 10.84
N ASP A 348 -15.58 13.37 10.23
CA ASP A 348 -16.57 12.43 10.75
C ASP A 348 -15.92 11.22 11.43
N LYS A 349 -15.47 11.41 12.67
CA LYS A 349 -14.80 10.34 13.45
C LYS A 349 -15.67 9.09 13.64
N PRO A 350 -16.98 9.19 13.94
CA PRO A 350 -17.85 8.04 13.96
C PRO A 350 -17.85 7.25 12.65
N LEU A 351 -17.96 7.92 11.51
CA LEU A 351 -17.92 7.27 10.20
C LEU A 351 -16.56 6.65 9.90
N MET A 352 -15.47 7.30 10.29
CA MET A 352 -14.12 6.71 10.16
C MET A 352 -13.99 5.39 10.92
N ILE A 353 -14.54 5.31 12.15
CA ILE A 353 -14.54 4.06 12.94
C ILE A 353 -15.36 2.99 12.22
N GLN A 354 -16.56 3.32 11.77
CA GLN A 354 -17.43 2.37 11.05
C GLN A 354 -16.76 1.90 9.75
N THR A 355 -16.09 2.81 9.02
CA THR A 355 -15.32 2.48 7.82
C THR A 355 -14.16 1.52 8.14
N ALA A 356 -13.40 1.79 9.19
CA ALA A 356 -12.29 0.94 9.59
C ALA A 356 -12.78 -0.46 10.03
N LEU A 357 -13.88 -0.55 10.76
CA LEU A 357 -14.51 -1.83 11.13
C LEU A 357 -15.00 -2.60 9.90
N ALA A 358 -15.56 -1.91 8.92
CA ALA A 358 -15.94 -2.54 7.65
C ALA A 358 -14.70 -3.12 6.95
N PHE A 359 -13.58 -2.40 6.92
CA PHE A 359 -12.32 -2.93 6.39
C PHE A 359 -11.79 -4.13 7.17
N VAL A 360 -11.86 -4.13 8.50
CA VAL A 360 -11.50 -5.33 9.30
C VAL A 360 -12.32 -6.53 8.84
N THR A 361 -13.62 -6.35 8.63
CA THR A 361 -14.52 -7.43 8.15
C THR A 361 -14.16 -7.87 6.73
N ILE A 362 -13.91 -6.93 5.82
CA ILE A 362 -13.50 -7.19 4.44
C ILE A 362 -12.20 -8.02 4.41
N PHE A 363 -11.16 -7.57 5.10
CA PHE A 363 -9.87 -8.26 5.09
C PHE A 363 -9.94 -9.62 5.81
N LYS A 364 -10.76 -9.75 6.86
CA LYS A 364 -11.07 -11.04 7.47
C LYS A 364 -11.71 -12.00 6.44
N ASN A 365 -12.66 -11.53 5.64
CA ASN A 365 -13.31 -12.36 4.62
C ASN A 365 -12.31 -12.77 3.54
N PHE A 366 -11.44 -11.86 3.06
CA PHE A 366 -10.35 -12.21 2.14
C PHE A 366 -9.43 -13.29 2.71
N LEU A 367 -9.21 -13.29 4.02
CA LEU A 367 -8.33 -14.26 4.68
C LEU A 367 -8.99 -15.64 4.82
N LEU A 368 -10.30 -15.69 5.10
CA LEU A 368 -11.05 -16.91 5.40
C LEU A 368 -11.61 -17.60 4.15
N ASP A 369 -11.94 -16.82 3.11
CA ASP A 369 -12.52 -17.35 1.88
C ASP A 369 -11.63 -16.97 0.66
N PRO A 370 -10.95 -17.96 0.04
CA PRO A 370 -10.15 -17.72 -1.14
C PRO A 370 -10.93 -17.23 -2.36
N ASN A 371 -12.25 -17.40 -2.37
CA ASN A 371 -13.12 -16.92 -3.46
C ASN A 371 -13.80 -15.59 -3.16
N TYR A 372 -13.60 -15.05 -1.95
CA TYR A 372 -14.20 -13.79 -1.57
C TYR A 372 -13.67 -12.64 -2.43
N TYR A 373 -14.58 -11.82 -2.92
CA TYR A 373 -14.33 -10.51 -3.51
C TYR A 373 -15.47 -9.56 -3.15
N ILE A 374 -15.24 -8.26 -3.21
CA ILE A 374 -16.27 -7.26 -2.90
C ILE A 374 -17.16 -7.11 -4.15
N GLU A 375 -18.45 -7.43 -4.00
CA GLU A 375 -19.41 -7.22 -5.08
C GLU A 375 -19.50 -5.74 -5.47
N GLY A 376 -19.72 -5.50 -6.76
CA GLY A 376 -19.78 -4.13 -7.31
C GLY A 376 -18.42 -3.54 -7.68
N ILE A 377 -17.29 -4.13 -7.25
CA ILE A 377 -15.95 -3.71 -7.71
C ILE A 377 -15.64 -4.34 -9.06
N HIS A 378 -15.40 -3.51 -10.05
CA HIS A 378 -15.01 -3.88 -11.42
C HIS A 378 -13.80 -3.06 -11.87
N GLU A 379 -13.21 -3.44 -13.00
CA GLU A 379 -12.07 -2.74 -13.60
C GLU A 379 -12.41 -1.36 -14.15
N THR A 380 -13.67 -1.12 -14.40
CA THR A 380 -14.19 0.15 -14.92
C THR A 380 -14.83 1.02 -13.83
N GLY A 381 -14.69 0.61 -12.57
CA GLY A 381 -15.28 1.34 -11.43
C GLY A 381 -16.28 0.50 -10.65
N PHE A 382 -17.21 1.18 -9.99
CA PHE A 382 -18.29 0.52 -9.27
C PHE A 382 -19.47 0.21 -10.22
N HIS A 383 -19.85 -1.05 -10.24
CA HIS A 383 -21.03 -1.53 -10.93
C HIS A 383 -21.92 -2.27 -9.92
N PRO A 384 -22.72 -1.55 -9.11
CA PRO A 384 -23.67 -2.19 -8.23
C PRO A 384 -24.67 -2.98 -9.09
N ARG A 385 -24.94 -4.25 -8.74
CA ARG A 385 -25.99 -5.01 -9.43
C ARG A 385 -27.28 -4.20 -9.38
N GLU A 386 -27.88 -3.94 -10.53
CA GLU A 386 -29.25 -3.47 -10.59
C GLU A 386 -30.10 -4.51 -9.85
N GLY A 387 -30.95 -4.05 -8.92
CA GLY A 387 -31.64 -4.94 -7.99
C GLY A 387 -32.39 -6.06 -8.72
N LEU A 388 -32.24 -7.26 -8.18
CA LEU A 388 -33.10 -8.39 -8.48
C LEU A 388 -34.52 -8.07 -8.02
#